data_e0ce30c22645ccc6b3a9d7e3e2daad82
#
_entry.id   e0ce30c22645ccc6b3a9d7e3e2daad82
#
_cell.length_a   1.000
_cell.length_b   1.000
_cell.length_c   1.000
_cell.angle_alpha   90.00
_cell.angle_beta   90.00
_cell.angle_gamma   90.00
#
_symmetry.space_group_name_H-M   'P 1'
#
loop_
_entity.id
_entity.type
_entity.pdbx_description
1 polymer ?
#
loop_
_entity_poly.entity_id
_entity_poly.type
_entity_poly.pdbx_seq_one_letter_code
_entity_poly.pdbx_strand_id
1 'polypeptide(L)'
;MPRFRALVAGDVSEKGPDDVVTVADTEAEELLTALLLATCPGVPVIGEEAVAADPRLVENLDELATYWLLDPLDGTANFVEGNPDFGTMLALVHDGEPVAAWLWLPARDLMVTAEKGAGAWSGGRRLAVPPDPVSWTTAASLAWVSVRFLPPDVRREVEVNASAFESVSAGPGSAVAAYPGLVAGEVDAALQWRTHPWDHAPGALVLTEAGGAARRPDGTPYRPGDPGAGLILAARVEQWRDARDALLGPHDRDVRT
;
A
#
# COMPACT_ATOMS: atom_id res chain seq x y z
N MET A 1 13.20 12.59 10.03
CA MET A 1 12.52 13.77 10.65
C MET A 1 13.26 15.11 10.52
N PRO A 2 14.61 15.19 10.40
CA PRO A 2 15.30 16.50 10.36
C PRO A 2 14.85 17.41 9.21
N ARG A 3 14.40 16.84 8.09
CA ARG A 3 13.96 17.59 6.91
C ARG A 3 12.46 17.86 6.84
N PHE A 4 11.65 17.21 7.68
CA PHE A 4 10.20 17.43 7.71
C PHE A 4 9.89 18.88 8.13
N ARG A 5 9.14 19.61 7.32
CA ARG A 5 8.84 21.04 7.47
C ARG A 5 10.09 21.95 7.47
N ALA A 6 11.22 21.43 6.95
CA ALA A 6 12.49 22.13 6.91
C ALA A 6 13.17 22.00 5.53
N LEU A 7 12.43 21.64 4.49
CA LEU A 7 12.93 21.61 3.11
C LEU A 7 13.24 23.03 2.63
N VAL A 8 14.33 23.14 1.87
CA VAL A 8 14.76 24.39 1.25
C VAL A 8 14.68 24.31 -0.28
N ALA A 9 14.82 25.44 -0.96
CA ALA A 9 14.81 25.49 -2.41
C ALA A 9 15.90 24.55 -2.98
N GLY A 10 15.51 23.60 -3.83
CA GLY A 10 16.39 22.58 -4.41
C GLY A 10 16.35 21.22 -3.71
N ASP A 11 15.70 21.09 -2.56
CA ASP A 11 15.53 19.79 -1.87
C ASP A 11 14.43 18.92 -2.51
N VAL A 12 13.60 19.51 -3.38
CA VAL A 12 12.48 18.82 -4.07
C VAL A 12 12.75 18.84 -5.57
N SER A 13 12.57 17.69 -6.21
CA SER A 13 12.67 17.50 -7.65
C SER A 13 11.45 16.70 -8.16
N GLU A 14 11.14 16.84 -9.46
CA GLU A 14 10.08 16.05 -10.11
C GLU A 14 10.68 14.82 -10.78
N LYS A 15 10.15 13.62 -10.50
CA LYS A 15 10.45 12.37 -11.21
C LYS A 15 9.60 12.24 -12.48
N GLY A 16 8.40 12.85 -12.49
CA GLY A 16 7.44 12.78 -13.58
C GLY A 16 6.20 13.63 -13.30
N PRO A 17 5.20 13.61 -14.18
CA PRO A 17 3.95 14.33 -13.94
C PRO A 17 3.33 13.91 -12.59
N ASP A 18 3.23 14.87 -11.69
CA ASP A 18 2.70 14.67 -10.33
C ASP A 18 3.49 13.67 -9.46
N ASP A 19 4.74 13.40 -9.75
CA ASP A 19 5.62 12.52 -8.97
C ASP A 19 6.83 13.32 -8.49
N VAL A 20 6.97 13.44 -7.18
CA VAL A 20 8.01 14.25 -6.55
C VAL A 20 8.95 13.36 -5.73
N VAL A 21 10.21 13.77 -5.71
CA VAL A 21 11.24 13.18 -4.85
C VAL A 21 11.93 14.28 -4.08
N THR A 22 12.35 13.99 -2.87
CA THR A 22 13.16 14.91 -2.08
C THR A 22 14.53 14.30 -1.76
N VAL A 23 15.44 15.13 -1.33
CA VAL A 23 16.73 14.65 -0.79
C VAL A 23 16.55 13.70 0.41
N ALA A 24 15.40 13.76 1.09
CA ALA A 24 15.11 12.86 2.20
C ALA A 24 14.84 11.42 1.74
N ASP A 25 14.19 11.25 0.57
CA ASP A 25 13.94 9.93 -0.04
C ASP A 25 15.27 9.24 -0.34
N THR A 26 16.14 9.91 -1.07
CA THR A 26 17.45 9.37 -1.47
C THR A 26 18.34 9.08 -0.25
N GLU A 27 18.48 10.03 0.69
CA GLU A 27 19.28 9.85 1.89
C GLU A 27 18.76 8.70 2.76
N ALA A 28 17.42 8.54 2.87
CA ALA A 28 16.81 7.47 3.63
C ALA A 28 17.02 6.11 2.95
N GLU A 29 16.86 6.01 1.61
CA GLU A 29 17.09 4.77 0.90
C GLU A 29 18.54 4.31 1.00
N GLU A 30 19.51 5.20 0.79
CA GLU A 30 20.94 4.87 0.92
C GLU A 30 21.28 4.34 2.32
N LEU A 31 20.80 5.01 3.38
CA LEU A 31 21.04 4.61 4.76
C LEU A 31 20.40 3.26 5.09
N LEU A 32 19.12 3.09 4.76
CA LEU A 32 18.36 1.86 5.06
C LEU A 32 18.91 0.67 4.26
N THR A 33 19.23 0.86 2.99
CA THR A 33 19.88 -0.17 2.15
C THR A 33 21.19 -0.65 2.77
N ALA A 34 22.06 0.28 3.21
CA ALA A 34 23.31 -0.08 3.84
C ALA A 34 23.12 -0.88 5.14
N LEU A 35 22.12 -0.49 5.96
CA LEU A 35 21.77 -1.20 7.20
C LEU A 35 21.20 -2.59 6.94
N LEU A 36 20.30 -2.72 5.96
CA LEU A 36 19.70 -4.00 5.58
C LEU A 36 20.76 -4.98 5.05
N LEU A 37 21.64 -4.53 4.17
CA LEU A 37 22.74 -5.35 3.66
C LEU A 37 23.74 -5.77 4.75
N ALA A 38 23.97 -4.92 5.73
CA ALA A 38 24.82 -5.25 6.89
C ALA A 38 24.15 -6.27 7.84
N THR A 39 22.81 -6.20 7.97
CA THR A 39 22.03 -7.06 8.87
C THR A 39 21.76 -8.42 8.25
N CYS A 40 21.45 -8.45 6.93
CA CYS A 40 21.13 -9.65 6.17
C CYS A 40 22.00 -9.72 4.90
N PRO A 41 23.30 -10.08 5.04
CA PRO A 41 24.19 -10.17 3.88
C PRO A 41 23.69 -11.16 2.82
N GLY A 42 23.70 -10.74 1.56
CA GLY A 42 23.26 -11.57 0.42
C GLY A 42 21.77 -11.51 0.10
N VAL A 43 20.96 -10.79 0.89
CA VAL A 43 19.57 -10.50 0.55
C VAL A 43 19.51 -9.13 -0.16
N PRO A 44 19.17 -9.08 -1.46
CA PRO A 44 19.13 -7.81 -2.19
C PRO A 44 18.03 -6.88 -1.67
N VAL A 45 18.25 -5.57 -1.82
CA VAL A 45 17.27 -4.53 -1.50
C VAL A 45 16.79 -3.91 -2.80
N ILE A 46 15.49 -3.92 -3.01
CA ILE A 46 14.80 -3.30 -4.14
C ILE A 46 14.07 -2.07 -3.60
N GLY A 47 14.69 -0.92 -3.77
CA GLY A 47 14.17 0.36 -3.30
C GLY A 47 13.49 1.16 -4.41
N GLU A 48 12.57 2.03 -4.05
CA GLU A 48 11.85 2.90 -4.98
C GLU A 48 12.80 3.75 -5.81
N GLU A 49 13.78 4.41 -5.17
CA GLU A 49 14.70 5.33 -5.83
C GLU A 49 15.69 4.57 -6.75
N ALA A 50 16.14 3.39 -6.31
CA ALA A 50 16.96 2.50 -7.14
C ALA A 50 16.20 2.04 -8.39
N VAL A 51 14.90 1.70 -8.25
CA VAL A 51 14.06 1.31 -9.40
C VAL A 51 13.75 2.50 -10.30
N ALA A 52 13.57 3.71 -9.76
CA ALA A 52 13.43 4.92 -10.55
C ALA A 52 14.69 5.17 -11.43
N ALA A 53 15.88 4.82 -10.92
CA ALA A 53 17.13 4.91 -11.67
C ALA A 53 17.33 3.73 -12.64
N ASP A 54 16.89 2.51 -12.29
CA ASP A 54 16.97 1.31 -13.12
C ASP A 54 15.67 0.46 -13.00
N PRO A 55 14.69 0.68 -13.89
CA PRO A 55 13.41 -0.05 -13.86
C PRO A 55 13.53 -1.57 -14.01
N ARG A 56 14.67 -2.08 -14.52
CA ARG A 56 14.88 -3.53 -14.68
C ARG A 56 14.96 -4.27 -13.35
N LEU A 57 15.20 -3.58 -12.25
CA LEU A 57 15.27 -4.19 -10.91
C LEU A 57 13.97 -4.89 -10.47
N VAL A 58 12.83 -4.53 -11.06
CA VAL A 58 11.53 -5.16 -10.76
C VAL A 58 11.08 -6.18 -11.82
N GLU A 59 11.80 -6.30 -12.95
CA GLU A 59 11.38 -7.19 -14.05
C GLU A 59 11.49 -8.68 -13.69
N ASN A 60 12.36 -9.04 -12.74
CA ASN A 60 12.67 -10.42 -12.40
C ASN A 60 12.53 -10.71 -10.90
N LEU A 61 11.58 -10.05 -10.22
CA LEU A 61 11.35 -10.31 -8.79
C LEU A 61 11.02 -11.77 -8.49
N ASP A 62 10.35 -12.47 -9.42
CA ASP A 62 9.99 -13.88 -9.29
C ASP A 62 11.18 -14.83 -9.34
N GLU A 63 12.33 -14.38 -9.86
CA GLU A 63 13.58 -15.15 -9.88
C GLU A 63 14.35 -15.05 -8.56
N LEU A 64 13.99 -14.10 -7.69
CA LEU A 64 14.62 -13.88 -6.40
C LEU A 64 13.94 -14.71 -5.33
N ALA A 65 14.66 -15.65 -4.71
CA ALA A 65 14.12 -16.43 -3.60
C ALA A 65 13.79 -15.56 -2.38
N THR A 66 14.63 -14.56 -2.08
CA THR A 66 14.43 -13.66 -0.94
C THR A 66 14.97 -12.28 -1.27
N TYR A 67 14.21 -11.23 -0.97
CA TYR A 67 14.61 -9.84 -1.17
C TYR A 67 13.85 -8.89 -0.25
N TRP A 68 14.41 -7.70 -0.06
CA TRP A 68 13.75 -6.59 0.61
C TRP A 68 13.06 -5.69 -0.43
N LEU A 69 11.86 -5.25 -0.11
CA LEU A 69 11.18 -4.13 -0.78
C LEU A 69 11.19 -2.94 0.17
N LEU A 70 11.64 -1.80 -0.33
CA LEU A 70 11.79 -0.57 0.47
C LEU A 70 11.18 0.62 -0.25
N ASP A 71 10.22 1.27 0.39
CA ASP A 71 9.86 2.65 0.12
C ASP A 71 10.44 3.51 1.26
N PRO A 72 11.44 4.34 0.97
CA PRO A 72 12.10 5.15 2.00
C PRO A 72 11.19 6.24 2.56
N LEU A 73 10.28 6.78 1.72
CA LEU A 73 9.40 7.90 2.07
C LEU A 73 8.09 7.85 1.27
N ASP A 74 7.23 6.88 1.55
CA ASP A 74 5.87 6.88 0.99
C ASP A 74 5.09 8.12 1.43
N GLY A 75 4.39 8.73 0.47
CA GLY A 75 3.70 9.99 0.69
C GLY A 75 4.62 11.22 0.60
N THR A 76 5.57 11.24 -0.33
CA THR A 76 6.49 12.37 -0.54
C THR A 76 5.77 13.71 -0.72
N ALA A 77 4.61 13.72 -1.41
CA ALA A 77 3.79 14.93 -1.54
C ALA A 77 3.29 15.43 -0.18
N ASN A 78 2.79 14.53 0.68
CA ASN A 78 2.38 14.85 2.05
C ASN A 78 3.57 15.40 2.86
N PHE A 79 4.75 14.80 2.70
CA PHE A 79 5.96 15.26 3.36
C PHE A 79 6.32 16.69 2.96
N VAL A 80 6.29 17.00 1.67
CA VAL A 80 6.56 18.33 1.12
C VAL A 80 5.54 19.35 1.64
N GLU A 81 4.28 18.99 1.70
CA GLU A 81 3.18 19.83 2.20
C GLU A 81 3.15 19.97 3.71
N GLY A 82 3.98 19.20 4.45
CA GLY A 82 3.97 19.19 5.91
C GLY A 82 2.80 18.45 6.53
N ASN A 83 2.10 17.60 5.74
CA ASN A 83 1.08 16.68 6.21
C ASN A 83 1.74 15.49 6.94
N PRO A 84 1.24 15.02 8.10
CA PRO A 84 1.83 13.93 8.87
C PRO A 84 1.66 12.51 8.25
N ASP A 85 0.91 12.37 7.15
CA ASP A 85 0.56 11.10 6.51
C ASP A 85 1.62 10.66 5.51
N PHE A 86 2.82 10.45 6.01
CA PHE A 86 3.98 9.93 5.28
C PHE A 86 4.77 8.97 6.17
N GLY A 87 5.61 8.15 5.55
CA GLY A 87 6.47 7.27 6.32
C GLY A 87 7.29 6.32 5.48
N THR A 88 7.94 5.37 6.13
CA THR A 88 8.76 4.35 5.50
C THR A 88 8.00 3.03 5.45
N MET A 89 8.07 2.33 4.33
CA MET A 89 7.51 1.00 4.16
C MET A 89 8.61 -0.01 3.82
N LEU A 90 8.64 -1.12 4.54
CA LEU A 90 9.62 -2.19 4.35
C LEU A 90 8.91 -3.55 4.37
N ALA A 91 9.25 -4.42 3.42
CA ALA A 91 8.86 -5.83 3.46
C ALA A 91 10.05 -6.75 3.18
N LEU A 92 10.09 -7.89 3.87
CA LEU A 92 10.87 -9.04 3.47
C LEU A 92 9.97 -9.96 2.65
N VAL A 93 10.39 -10.26 1.44
CA VAL A 93 9.70 -11.18 0.53
C VAL A 93 10.49 -12.47 0.44
N HIS A 94 9.80 -13.59 0.50
CA HIS A 94 10.36 -14.93 0.31
C HIS A 94 9.42 -15.76 -0.58
N ASP A 95 9.98 -16.38 -1.62
CA ASP A 95 9.22 -17.15 -2.62
C ASP A 95 8.02 -16.38 -3.19
N GLY A 96 8.23 -15.08 -3.51
CA GLY A 96 7.22 -14.19 -4.09
C GLY A 96 6.12 -13.76 -3.12
N GLU A 97 6.23 -14.03 -1.81
CA GLU A 97 5.25 -13.64 -0.80
C GLU A 97 5.87 -12.77 0.30
N PRO A 98 5.23 -11.67 0.72
CA PRO A 98 5.68 -10.91 1.87
C PRO A 98 5.58 -11.78 3.13
N VAL A 99 6.70 -11.94 3.86
CA VAL A 99 6.78 -12.74 5.09
C VAL A 99 6.96 -11.90 6.35
N ALA A 100 7.49 -10.68 6.22
CA ALA A 100 7.57 -9.72 7.30
C ALA A 100 7.42 -8.30 6.76
N ALA A 101 6.83 -7.40 7.55
CA ALA A 101 6.55 -6.03 7.15
C ALA A 101 6.69 -5.04 8.31
N TRP A 102 7.10 -3.81 7.97
CA TRP A 102 7.21 -2.67 8.86
C TRP A 102 6.67 -1.42 8.14
N LEU A 103 5.74 -0.73 8.78
CA LEU A 103 5.22 0.57 8.38
C LEU A 103 5.55 1.56 9.50
N TRP A 104 6.33 2.58 9.19
CA TRP A 104 6.72 3.59 10.16
C TRP A 104 6.22 4.97 9.75
N LEU A 105 5.30 5.55 10.52
CA LEU A 105 4.79 6.91 10.36
C LEU A 105 5.43 7.80 11.43
N PRO A 106 6.57 8.43 11.14
CA PRO A 106 7.37 9.15 12.16
C PRO A 106 6.66 10.37 12.75
N ALA A 107 5.83 11.04 11.97
CA ALA A 107 5.08 12.21 12.45
C ALA A 107 3.92 11.83 13.38
N ARG A 108 3.48 10.57 13.37
CA ARG A 108 2.44 10.02 14.24
C ARG A 108 2.99 9.15 15.36
N ASP A 109 4.33 8.95 15.42
CA ASP A 109 5.01 8.00 16.32
C ASP A 109 4.34 6.60 16.27
N LEU A 110 3.98 6.17 15.05
CA LEU A 110 3.25 4.92 14.82
C LEU A 110 4.13 3.94 14.05
N MET A 111 4.50 2.83 14.70
CA MET A 111 5.11 1.67 14.07
C MET A 111 4.09 0.54 14.01
N VAL A 112 3.85 0.03 12.81
CA VAL A 112 3.06 -1.19 12.60
C VAL A 112 3.96 -2.25 11.99
N THR A 113 3.88 -3.47 12.52
CA THR A 113 4.67 -4.61 12.03
C THR A 113 3.76 -5.79 11.78
N ALA A 114 4.14 -6.67 10.86
CA ALA A 114 3.46 -7.94 10.65
C ALA A 114 4.46 -9.04 10.29
N GLU A 115 4.15 -10.26 10.70
CA GLU A 115 4.86 -11.47 10.29
C GLU A 115 3.82 -12.49 9.83
N LYS A 116 4.06 -13.12 8.70
CA LYS A 116 3.13 -14.09 8.08
C LYS A 116 2.79 -15.22 9.04
N GLY A 117 1.51 -15.36 9.36
CA GLY A 117 0.98 -16.34 10.32
C GLY A 117 1.13 -15.95 11.80
N ALA A 118 1.77 -14.81 12.12
CA ALA A 118 1.97 -14.36 13.51
C ALA A 118 1.15 -13.11 13.87
N GLY A 119 0.46 -12.52 12.89
CA GLY A 119 -0.41 -11.37 13.07
C GLY A 119 0.29 -10.02 12.86
N ALA A 120 -0.51 -8.96 12.90
CA ALA A 120 -0.06 -7.58 12.85
C ALA A 120 -0.01 -6.97 14.26
N TRP A 121 0.94 -6.05 14.49
CA TRP A 121 1.24 -5.53 15.83
C TRP A 121 1.60 -4.04 15.78
N SER A 122 1.25 -3.31 16.84
CA SER A 122 1.72 -1.94 17.08
C SER A 122 1.88 -1.71 18.57
N GLY A 123 3.01 -1.17 19.00
CA GLY A 123 3.29 -0.87 20.41
C GLY A 123 3.12 -2.09 21.34
N GLY A 124 3.43 -3.31 20.87
CA GLY A 124 3.26 -4.56 21.61
C GLY A 124 1.80 -5.07 21.69
N ARG A 125 0.86 -4.38 21.05
CA ARG A 125 -0.54 -4.83 20.94
C ARG A 125 -0.78 -5.51 19.59
N ARG A 126 -1.44 -6.66 19.64
CA ARG A 126 -1.92 -7.29 18.40
C ARG A 126 -3.03 -6.43 17.79
N LEU A 127 -2.91 -6.18 16.50
CA LEU A 127 -3.93 -5.49 15.72
C LEU A 127 -4.93 -6.50 15.17
N ALA A 128 -6.17 -6.10 15.11
CA ALA A 128 -7.23 -6.82 14.43
C ALA A 128 -8.22 -5.78 13.88
N VAL A 129 -8.71 -6.03 12.68
CA VAL A 129 -9.79 -5.24 12.11
C VAL A 129 -11.02 -5.28 13.04
N PRO A 130 -11.83 -4.22 13.11
CA PRO A 130 -13.05 -4.23 13.90
C PRO A 130 -13.97 -5.39 13.49
N PRO A 131 -14.71 -5.98 14.44
CA PRO A 131 -15.66 -7.04 14.12
C PRO A 131 -16.72 -6.55 13.14
N ASP A 132 -17.25 -7.48 12.35
CA ASP A 132 -18.29 -7.16 11.38
C ASP A 132 -19.55 -6.62 12.07
N PRO A 133 -20.07 -5.45 11.66
CA PRO A 133 -21.37 -5.00 12.14
C PRO A 133 -22.45 -5.97 11.64
N VAL A 134 -23.42 -6.28 12.49
CA VAL A 134 -24.50 -7.27 12.23
C VAL A 134 -25.29 -6.97 10.93
N SER A 135 -25.19 -5.76 10.39
CA SER A 135 -25.90 -5.30 9.20
C SER A 135 -24.99 -4.53 8.25
N TRP A 136 -23.77 -5.04 7.98
CA TRP A 136 -22.89 -4.40 7.00
C TRP A 136 -23.54 -4.37 5.61
N THR A 137 -23.49 -3.21 4.97
CA THR A 137 -23.87 -3.02 3.57
C THR A 137 -22.93 -1.99 2.93
N THR A 138 -22.70 -2.05 1.64
CA THR A 138 -21.90 -1.03 0.93
C THR A 138 -22.49 0.38 1.11
N ALA A 139 -23.81 0.50 1.16
CA ALA A 139 -24.52 1.77 1.35
C ALA A 139 -24.27 2.42 2.74
N ALA A 140 -23.72 1.68 3.69
CA ALA A 140 -23.31 2.18 5.01
C ALA A 140 -21.79 2.14 5.20
N SER A 141 -21.03 2.02 4.11
CA SER A 141 -19.58 1.84 4.13
C SER A 141 -18.85 3.04 3.54
N LEU A 142 -17.64 3.26 4.00
CA LEU A 142 -16.73 4.29 3.51
C LEU A 142 -15.67 3.66 2.59
N ALA A 143 -15.31 4.34 1.50
CA ALA A 143 -14.26 3.87 0.61
C ALA A 143 -13.22 4.96 0.30
N TRP A 144 -11.96 4.54 0.18
CA TRP A 144 -10.87 5.36 -0.36
C TRP A 144 -10.56 4.95 -1.79
N VAL A 145 -10.71 5.88 -2.73
CA VAL A 145 -10.44 5.66 -4.15
C VAL A 145 -9.64 6.84 -4.70
N SER A 146 -8.39 6.58 -5.04
CA SER A 146 -7.61 7.54 -5.82
C SER A 146 -7.90 7.36 -7.30
N VAL A 147 -8.68 8.27 -7.89
CA VAL A 147 -9.02 8.22 -9.33
C VAL A 147 -7.87 8.66 -10.23
N ARG A 148 -6.78 9.19 -9.67
CA ARG A 148 -5.66 9.79 -10.39
C ARG A 148 -5.01 8.83 -11.39
N PHE A 149 -4.80 7.57 -10.99
CA PHE A 149 -4.10 6.57 -11.78
C PHE A 149 -5.03 5.59 -12.51
N LEU A 150 -6.35 5.80 -12.42
CA LEU A 150 -7.32 4.94 -13.09
C LEU A 150 -7.31 5.17 -14.60
N PRO A 151 -7.31 4.12 -15.43
CA PRO A 151 -7.64 4.23 -16.84
C PRO A 151 -9.01 4.89 -17.03
N PRO A 152 -9.25 5.60 -18.15
CA PRO A 152 -10.48 6.37 -18.34
C PRO A 152 -11.78 5.55 -18.27
N ASP A 153 -11.75 4.30 -18.72
CA ASP A 153 -12.87 3.35 -18.66
C ASP A 153 -13.14 2.91 -17.21
N VAL A 154 -12.10 2.49 -16.48
CA VAL A 154 -12.21 2.11 -15.07
C VAL A 154 -12.62 3.30 -14.21
N ARG A 155 -12.06 4.50 -14.48
CA ARG A 155 -12.46 5.72 -13.78
C ARG A 155 -13.96 5.98 -13.90
N ARG A 156 -14.49 5.90 -15.13
CA ARG A 156 -15.91 6.12 -15.38
C ARG A 156 -16.77 5.10 -14.64
N GLU A 157 -16.37 3.84 -14.62
CA GLU A 157 -17.07 2.78 -13.90
C GLU A 157 -17.08 3.05 -12.39
N VAL A 158 -15.94 3.36 -11.82
CA VAL A 158 -15.81 3.70 -10.39
C VAL A 158 -16.63 4.95 -10.02
N GLU A 159 -16.61 6.00 -10.85
CA GLU A 159 -17.40 7.22 -10.61
C GLU A 159 -18.90 6.94 -10.63
N VAL A 160 -19.38 6.10 -11.53
CA VAL A 160 -20.81 5.68 -11.58
C VAL A 160 -21.15 4.86 -10.33
N ASN A 161 -20.27 3.96 -9.93
CA ASN A 161 -20.50 3.01 -8.83
C ASN A 161 -20.25 3.62 -7.44
N ALA A 162 -19.57 4.77 -7.36
CA ALA A 162 -19.26 5.43 -6.07
C ALA A 162 -20.52 5.68 -5.21
N SER A 163 -21.68 5.89 -5.83
CA SER A 163 -22.97 6.06 -5.13
C SER A 163 -23.43 4.81 -4.37
N ALA A 164 -22.81 3.66 -4.57
CA ALA A 164 -23.07 2.46 -3.77
C ALA A 164 -22.54 2.56 -2.34
N PHE A 165 -21.58 3.46 -2.09
CA PHE A 165 -21.01 3.70 -0.76
C PHE A 165 -21.66 4.91 -0.09
N GLU A 166 -21.63 4.96 1.25
CA GLU A 166 -22.04 6.14 2.01
C GLU A 166 -21.17 7.34 1.65
N SER A 167 -19.87 7.14 1.54
CA SER A 167 -18.91 8.16 1.12
C SER A 167 -17.69 7.55 0.44
N VAL A 168 -17.22 8.26 -0.58
CA VAL A 168 -15.95 7.95 -1.28
C VAL A 168 -15.05 9.18 -1.24
N SER A 169 -13.80 9.00 -0.84
CA SER A 169 -12.78 10.05 -0.82
C SER A 169 -11.45 9.53 -1.39
N ALA A 170 -10.50 10.46 -1.64
CA ALA A 170 -9.19 10.10 -2.16
C ALA A 170 -8.29 9.37 -1.13
N GLY A 171 -8.68 9.39 0.14
CA GLY A 171 -7.88 8.81 1.23
C GLY A 171 -6.72 9.71 1.68
N PRO A 172 -5.79 9.16 2.47
CA PRO A 172 -4.71 9.93 3.10
C PRO A 172 -3.59 10.37 2.15
N GLY A 173 -3.59 9.93 0.89
CA GLY A 173 -2.55 10.28 -0.09
C GLY A 173 -1.23 9.50 0.06
N SER A 174 -1.19 8.49 0.90
CA SER A 174 -0.05 7.58 1.09
C SER A 174 -0.52 6.17 1.46
N ALA A 175 0.22 5.16 1.05
CA ALA A 175 -0.06 3.77 1.38
C ALA A 175 0.26 3.48 2.85
N VAL A 176 1.36 4.05 3.37
CA VAL A 176 1.78 3.87 4.76
C VAL A 176 0.72 4.32 5.77
N ALA A 177 -0.11 5.32 5.42
CA ALA A 177 -1.24 5.75 6.25
C ALA A 177 -2.54 5.01 5.93
N ALA A 178 -2.75 4.62 4.65
CA ALA A 178 -3.98 3.95 4.23
C ALA A 178 -4.16 2.56 4.87
N TYR A 179 -3.10 1.76 4.94
CA TYR A 179 -3.20 0.42 5.51
C TYR A 179 -3.52 0.40 7.01
N PRO A 180 -2.84 1.18 7.87
CA PRO A 180 -3.24 1.30 9.27
C PRO A 180 -4.66 1.85 9.45
N GLY A 181 -5.10 2.78 8.60
CA GLY A 181 -6.47 3.31 8.62
C GLY A 181 -7.52 2.22 8.32
N LEU A 182 -7.27 1.35 7.34
CA LEU A 182 -8.11 0.17 7.07
C LEU A 182 -8.15 -0.78 8.28
N VAL A 183 -6.99 -1.07 8.88
CA VAL A 183 -6.90 -1.91 10.07
C VAL A 183 -7.63 -1.30 11.27
N ALA A 184 -7.59 0.03 11.41
CA ALA A 184 -8.32 0.76 12.45
C ALA A 184 -9.83 0.86 12.18
N GLY A 185 -10.29 0.54 10.96
CA GLY A 185 -11.69 0.67 10.55
C GLY A 185 -12.11 2.11 10.25
N GLU A 186 -11.15 2.99 9.92
CA GLU A 186 -11.44 4.36 9.46
C GLU A 186 -12.17 4.34 8.12
N VAL A 187 -12.00 3.29 7.35
CA VAL A 187 -12.62 3.02 6.06
C VAL A 187 -12.83 1.52 5.90
N ASP A 188 -13.85 1.12 5.14
CA ASP A 188 -14.17 -0.30 4.94
C ASP A 188 -13.47 -0.89 3.72
N ALA A 189 -13.23 -0.08 2.69
CA ALA A 189 -12.60 -0.53 1.46
C ALA A 189 -11.71 0.55 0.83
N ALA A 190 -10.74 0.11 0.01
CA ALA A 190 -9.98 1.02 -0.83
C ALA A 190 -9.66 0.38 -2.18
N LEU A 191 -9.54 1.23 -3.22
CA LEU A 191 -9.05 0.85 -4.54
C LEU A 191 -7.74 1.59 -4.81
N GLN A 192 -6.70 0.82 -5.03
CA GLN A 192 -5.39 1.28 -5.49
C GLN A 192 -5.16 0.74 -6.90
N TRP A 193 -4.75 1.59 -7.86
CA TRP A 193 -4.58 1.13 -9.24
C TRP A 193 -3.12 0.96 -9.64
N ARG A 194 -2.28 1.94 -9.32
CA ARG A 194 -0.83 1.81 -9.43
C ARG A 194 -0.34 1.01 -8.22
N THR A 195 0.22 -0.17 -8.46
CA THR A 195 0.55 -1.11 -7.39
C THR A 195 2.04 -1.42 -7.36
N HIS A 196 2.85 -0.38 -7.11
CA HIS A 196 4.27 -0.60 -6.91
C HIS A 196 4.52 -1.55 -5.74
N PRO A 197 5.46 -2.50 -5.88
CA PRO A 197 5.62 -3.54 -4.88
C PRO A 197 6.06 -3.01 -3.51
N TRP A 198 6.84 -1.94 -3.45
CA TRP A 198 7.28 -1.32 -2.20
C TRP A 198 6.16 -0.59 -1.46
N ASP A 199 5.16 -0.01 -2.16
CA ASP A 199 4.00 0.66 -1.57
C ASP A 199 3.01 -0.36 -0.98
N HIS A 200 2.89 -1.53 -1.60
CA HIS A 200 1.75 -2.42 -1.33
C HIS A 200 2.11 -3.74 -0.63
N ALA A 201 3.29 -4.31 -0.85
CA ALA A 201 3.65 -5.58 -0.22
C ALA A 201 3.65 -5.50 1.32
N PRO A 202 4.25 -4.45 1.94
CA PRO A 202 4.24 -4.32 3.39
C PRO A 202 2.82 -4.16 3.94
N GLY A 203 2.04 -3.26 3.34
CA GLY A 203 0.67 -2.96 3.78
C GLY A 203 -0.29 -4.14 3.58
N ALA A 204 -0.18 -4.86 2.46
CA ALA A 204 -1.00 -6.04 2.19
C ALA A 204 -0.79 -7.13 3.24
N LEU A 205 0.46 -7.38 3.68
CA LEU A 205 0.73 -8.30 4.76
C LEU A 205 0.11 -7.81 6.08
N VAL A 206 0.32 -6.54 6.45
CA VAL A 206 -0.27 -5.96 7.67
C VAL A 206 -1.78 -6.11 7.67
N LEU A 207 -2.46 -5.75 6.58
CA LEU A 207 -3.92 -5.83 6.48
C LEU A 207 -4.41 -7.28 6.58
N THR A 208 -3.76 -8.20 5.87
CA THR A 208 -4.15 -9.62 5.86
C THR A 208 -3.95 -10.26 7.23
N GLU A 209 -2.83 -10.00 7.91
CA GLU A 209 -2.53 -10.50 9.25
C GLU A 209 -3.42 -9.88 10.34
N ALA A 210 -4.04 -8.72 10.07
CA ALA A 210 -5.05 -8.11 10.93
C ALA A 210 -6.47 -8.63 10.68
N GLY A 211 -6.70 -9.48 9.65
CA GLY A 211 -8.00 -10.06 9.31
C GLY A 211 -8.73 -9.40 8.13
N GLY A 212 -8.08 -8.46 7.44
CA GLY A 212 -8.58 -7.85 6.20
C GLY A 212 -8.19 -8.62 4.95
N ALA A 213 -8.38 -8.00 3.79
CA ALA A 213 -8.03 -8.58 2.50
C ALA A 213 -7.36 -7.56 1.58
N ALA A 214 -6.33 -8.02 0.86
CA ALA A 214 -5.66 -7.31 -0.23
C ALA A 214 -5.61 -8.25 -1.44
N ARG A 215 -6.42 -7.99 -2.45
CA ARG A 215 -6.56 -8.87 -3.62
C ARG A 215 -6.67 -8.10 -4.91
N ARG A 216 -6.22 -8.71 -6.00
CA ARG A 216 -6.42 -8.22 -7.36
C ARG A 216 -7.91 -8.19 -7.72
N PRO A 217 -8.34 -7.40 -8.71
CA PRO A 217 -9.75 -7.34 -9.14
C PRO A 217 -10.38 -8.69 -9.52
N ASP A 218 -9.57 -9.65 -9.95
CA ASP A 218 -10.01 -11.02 -10.27
C ASP A 218 -10.15 -11.93 -9.04
N GLY A 219 -9.78 -11.43 -7.85
CA GLY A 219 -9.85 -12.14 -6.58
C GLY A 219 -8.59 -12.90 -6.21
N THR A 220 -7.54 -12.90 -7.05
CA THR A 220 -6.26 -13.51 -6.69
C THR A 220 -5.58 -12.72 -5.56
N PRO A 221 -4.87 -13.39 -4.63
CA PRO A 221 -4.07 -12.71 -3.63
C PRO A 221 -3.01 -11.81 -4.27
N TYR A 222 -2.70 -10.68 -3.66
CA TYR A 222 -1.64 -9.81 -4.12
C TYR A 222 -0.26 -10.48 -3.93
N ARG A 223 0.58 -10.37 -4.99
CA ARG A 223 2.01 -10.75 -4.96
C ARG A 223 2.83 -9.62 -5.58
N PRO A 224 4.02 -9.30 -5.03
CA PRO A 224 4.85 -8.18 -5.50
C PRO A 224 5.30 -8.26 -6.97
N GLY A 225 5.54 -9.48 -7.49
CA GLY A 225 5.98 -9.73 -8.87
C GLY A 225 4.84 -9.80 -9.90
N ASP A 226 3.57 -9.77 -9.45
CA ASP A 226 2.44 -9.92 -10.37
C ASP A 226 2.28 -8.72 -11.30
N PRO A 227 2.16 -8.93 -12.62
CA PRO A 227 2.03 -7.85 -13.60
C PRO A 227 0.62 -7.21 -13.61
N GLY A 228 -0.31 -7.69 -12.78
CA GLY A 228 -1.69 -7.20 -12.74
C GLY A 228 -1.82 -5.78 -12.22
N ALA A 229 -2.75 -5.02 -12.79
CA ALA A 229 -3.11 -3.69 -12.31
C ALA A 229 -4.28 -3.76 -11.31
N GLY A 230 -4.29 -2.79 -10.41
CA GLY A 230 -5.36 -2.66 -9.42
C GLY A 230 -5.20 -3.59 -8.22
N LEU A 231 -5.61 -3.08 -7.08
CA LEU A 231 -5.63 -3.78 -5.81
C LEU A 231 -6.83 -3.29 -5.02
N ILE A 232 -7.70 -4.22 -4.63
CA ILE A 232 -8.85 -3.93 -3.79
C ILE A 232 -8.54 -4.39 -2.39
N LEU A 233 -8.60 -3.43 -1.48
CA LEU A 233 -8.40 -3.60 -0.06
C LEU A 233 -9.76 -3.61 0.62
N ALA A 234 -9.97 -4.51 1.55
CA ALA A 234 -11.14 -4.51 2.41
C ALA A 234 -10.70 -4.67 3.87
N ALA A 235 -11.27 -3.84 4.74
CA ALA A 235 -11.00 -3.94 6.17
C ALA A 235 -11.35 -5.33 6.70
N ARG A 236 -12.33 -6.04 6.10
CA ARG A 236 -12.71 -7.39 6.48
C ARG A 236 -12.74 -8.31 5.27
N VAL A 237 -12.20 -9.51 5.39
CA VAL A 237 -12.08 -10.46 4.29
C VAL A 237 -13.43 -10.85 3.68
N GLU A 238 -14.48 -10.96 4.50
CA GLU A 238 -15.84 -11.32 4.08
C GLU A 238 -16.47 -10.27 3.18
N GLN A 239 -16.11 -9.00 3.36
CA GLN A 239 -16.68 -7.86 2.64
C GLN A 239 -15.96 -7.59 1.31
N TRP A 240 -14.82 -8.24 1.07
CA TRP A 240 -13.98 -7.94 -0.08
C TRP A 240 -14.72 -8.05 -1.43
N ARG A 241 -15.54 -9.13 -1.59
CA ARG A 241 -16.28 -9.33 -2.84
C ARG A 241 -17.29 -8.23 -3.10
N ASP A 242 -18.06 -7.88 -2.06
CA ASP A 242 -19.08 -6.85 -2.17
C ASP A 242 -18.47 -5.48 -2.44
N ALA A 243 -17.34 -5.16 -1.78
CA ALA A 243 -16.58 -3.94 -2.03
C ALA A 243 -16.03 -3.91 -3.47
N ARG A 244 -15.49 -5.03 -3.96
CA ARG A 244 -15.01 -5.18 -5.33
C ARG A 244 -16.14 -4.96 -6.35
N ASP A 245 -17.27 -5.62 -6.15
CA ASP A 245 -18.42 -5.53 -7.08
C ASP A 245 -19.08 -4.14 -7.02
N ALA A 246 -19.05 -3.49 -5.87
CA ALA A 246 -19.52 -2.11 -5.72
C ALA A 246 -18.56 -1.08 -6.34
N LEU A 247 -17.26 -1.35 -6.44
CA LEU A 247 -16.29 -0.45 -7.07
C LEU A 247 -16.19 -0.66 -8.58
N LEU A 248 -16.11 -1.90 -9.04
CA LEU A 248 -15.75 -2.28 -10.40
C LEU A 248 -16.90 -3.01 -11.16
N GLY A 249 -18.12 -3.00 -10.60
CA GLY A 249 -19.24 -3.77 -11.16
C GLY A 249 -19.10 -5.29 -10.94
N PRO A 250 -20.17 -6.07 -11.14
CA PRO A 250 -20.16 -7.51 -10.95
C PRO A 250 -19.20 -8.19 -11.94
N HIS A 251 -18.40 -9.14 -11.43
CA HIS A 251 -17.51 -9.93 -12.27
C HIS A 251 -18.30 -11.03 -12.95
N ASP A 252 -18.50 -10.90 -14.26
CA ASP A 252 -19.19 -11.89 -15.08
C ASP A 252 -18.35 -13.19 -15.15
N ARG A 253 -18.53 -14.10 -14.15
CA ARG A 253 -17.90 -15.43 -14.15
C ARG A 253 -18.72 -16.46 -14.93
N ASP A 254 -19.88 -16.07 -15.48
CA ASP A 254 -20.83 -16.99 -16.11
C ASP A 254 -20.86 -16.96 -17.66
N VAL A 255 -19.83 -16.43 -18.32
CA VAL A 255 -19.70 -16.55 -19.77
C VAL A 255 -18.57 -17.52 -20.14
N ARG A 256 -18.69 -18.79 -19.71
CA ARG A 256 -18.09 -19.96 -20.37
C ARG A 256 -19.03 -21.16 -20.21
N THR A 257 -20.02 -21.23 -21.05
CA THR A 257 -20.62 -22.49 -21.46
C THR A 257 -20.01 -22.93 -22.78
#